data_e40f2e4ba3749c43b8ebff6318ae2db2
#
_entry.id   e40f2e4ba3749c43b8ebff6318ae2db2
#
_cell.length_a   1.000
_cell.length_b   1.000
_cell.length_c   1.000
_cell.angle_alpha   90.00
_cell.angle_beta   90.00
_cell.angle_gamma   90.00
#
_symmetry.space_group_name_H-M   'P 1'
#
loop_
_entity.id
_entity.type
_entity.pdbx_description
1 polymer ?
#
loop_
_entity_poly.entity_id
_entity_poly.type
_entity_poly.pdbx_seq_one_letter_code
_entity_poly.pdbx_strand_id
1 'polypeptide(L)'
;MRYTADTYFFIKLSESVPKALALWQEIVEGKGRLAIPTVVLVELKNRFLKRNLQKEAEELISVFENSSKIVLVPLTTDLAKKAGGLSYTYNMTNFDAVVLATAIETEYKNVLTSDPSFLKASKHGLIHLTQF
;
A
#
# COMPACT_ATOMS: atom_id res chain seq x y z
N MET A 1 13.09 6.99 -3.81
CA MET A 1 12.31 5.88 -4.39
C MET A 1 10.84 6.08 -4.08
N ARG A 2 9.96 5.66 -4.97
CA ARG A 2 8.51 5.84 -4.83
C ARG A 2 7.84 4.49 -4.61
N TYR A 3 7.15 4.36 -3.48
CA TYR A 3 6.50 3.12 -3.06
C TYR A 3 4.98 3.27 -3.03
N THR A 4 4.28 2.18 -3.29
CA THR A 4 2.85 2.05 -2.99
C THR A 4 2.69 0.92 -1.99
N ALA A 5 2.02 1.17 -0.87
CA ALA A 5 1.85 0.17 0.18
C ALA A 5 0.47 -0.47 0.10
N ASP A 6 0.44 -1.79 0.32
CA ASP A 6 -0.79 -2.49 0.69
C ASP A 6 -0.92 -2.53 2.23
N THR A 7 -2.02 -3.06 2.70
CA THR A 7 -2.30 -3.15 4.14
C THR A 7 -1.27 -3.99 4.87
N TYR A 8 -0.76 -5.02 4.23
CA TYR A 8 0.17 -5.98 4.85
C TYR A 8 1.45 -5.33 5.34
N PHE A 9 1.93 -4.31 4.64
CA PHE A 9 3.11 -3.57 5.07
C PHE A 9 2.91 -2.99 6.48
N PHE A 10 1.76 -2.37 6.72
CA PHE A 10 1.46 -1.75 8.01
C PHE A 10 1.21 -2.78 9.12
N ILE A 11 0.68 -3.94 8.76
CA ILE A 11 0.55 -5.05 9.71
C ILE A 11 1.95 -5.50 10.17
N LYS A 12 2.86 -5.69 9.23
CA LYS A 12 4.24 -6.08 9.54
C LYS A 12 4.99 -4.99 10.30
N LEU A 13 4.71 -3.72 9.97
CA LEU A 13 5.24 -2.58 10.73
C LEU A 13 4.80 -2.64 12.19
N SER A 14 3.52 -2.90 12.46
CA SER A 14 2.98 -3.03 13.80
C SER A 14 3.56 -4.22 14.57
N GLU A 15 4.01 -5.24 13.86
CA GLU A 15 4.67 -6.42 14.42
C GLU A 15 6.19 -6.24 14.60
N SER A 16 6.68 -5.04 14.33
CA SER A 16 8.11 -4.68 14.44
C SER A 16 9.03 -5.54 13.56
N VAL A 17 8.54 -5.96 12.39
CA VAL A 17 9.38 -6.68 11.44
C VAL A 17 10.52 -5.78 10.98
N PRO A 18 11.79 -6.17 11.14
CA PRO A 18 12.94 -5.28 10.95
C PRO A 18 12.99 -4.61 9.58
N LYS A 19 12.69 -5.33 8.51
CA LYS A 19 12.72 -4.77 7.16
C LYS A 19 11.60 -3.76 6.94
N ALA A 20 10.41 -4.01 7.51
CA ALA A 20 9.30 -3.06 7.45
C ALA A 20 9.64 -1.78 8.22
N LEU A 21 10.25 -1.91 9.40
CA LEU A 21 10.71 -0.76 10.17
C LEU A 21 11.74 0.07 9.41
N ALA A 22 12.72 -0.58 8.77
CA ALA A 22 13.75 0.10 8.00
C ALA A 22 13.16 0.87 6.81
N LEU A 23 12.22 0.28 6.08
CA LEU A 23 11.53 0.93 4.98
C LEU A 23 10.71 2.14 5.44
N TRP A 24 9.99 1.97 6.56
CA TRP A 24 9.21 3.06 7.14
C TRP A 24 10.10 4.22 7.57
N GLN A 25 11.21 3.93 8.21
CA GLN A 25 12.21 4.91 8.62
C GLN A 25 12.71 5.72 7.42
N GLU A 26 13.04 5.03 6.34
CA GLU A 26 13.50 5.67 5.10
C GLU A 26 12.46 6.66 4.56
N ILE A 27 11.19 6.25 4.56
CA ILE A 27 10.08 7.09 4.08
C ILE A 27 9.90 8.32 4.97
N VAL A 28 9.81 8.13 6.30
CA VAL A 28 9.56 9.25 7.22
C VAL A 28 10.75 10.21 7.31
N GLU A 29 11.96 9.74 7.07
CA GLU A 29 13.15 10.59 6.96
C GLU A 29 13.23 11.36 5.64
N GLY A 30 12.30 11.12 4.73
CA GLY A 30 12.23 11.83 3.45
C GLY A 30 13.13 11.29 2.36
N LYS A 31 13.71 10.11 2.54
CA LYS A 31 14.52 9.43 1.51
C LYS A 31 13.67 8.65 0.51
N GLY A 32 12.39 8.51 0.79
CA GLY A 32 11.40 7.85 -0.07
C GLY A 32 10.08 8.56 -0.01
N ARG A 33 9.18 8.19 -0.92
CA ARG A 33 7.80 8.69 -0.97
C ARG A 33 6.86 7.51 -1.01
N LEU A 34 5.68 7.68 -0.43
CA LEU A 34 4.70 6.59 -0.28
C LEU A 34 3.34 7.03 -0.78
N ALA A 35 2.74 6.22 -1.65
CA ALA A 35 1.34 6.35 -2.03
C ALA A 35 0.54 5.28 -1.28
N ILE A 36 -0.57 5.70 -0.71
CA ILE A 36 -1.49 4.81 0.01
C ILE A 36 -2.87 4.95 -0.62
N PRO A 37 -3.38 3.89 -1.28
CA PRO A 37 -4.76 3.89 -1.75
C PRO A 37 -5.71 4.02 -0.57
N THR A 38 -6.75 4.84 -0.68
CA THR A 38 -7.67 5.04 0.45
C THR A 38 -8.40 3.77 0.89
N VAL A 39 -8.54 2.76 0.01
CA VAL A 39 -9.08 1.46 0.40
C VAL A 39 -8.21 0.76 1.46
N VAL A 40 -6.92 1.05 1.48
CA VAL A 40 -6.00 0.51 2.50
C VAL A 40 -6.37 1.02 3.89
N LEU A 41 -6.89 2.25 3.99
CA LEU A 41 -7.35 2.80 5.28
C LEU A 41 -8.50 1.98 5.85
N VAL A 42 -9.39 1.50 4.99
CA VAL A 42 -10.52 0.65 5.41
C VAL A 42 -10.01 -0.64 6.04
N GLU A 43 -9.16 -1.35 5.33
CA GLU A 43 -8.58 -2.60 5.83
C GLU A 43 -7.72 -2.41 7.06
N LEU A 44 -6.87 -1.40 7.03
CA LEU A 44 -5.95 -1.09 8.12
C LEU A 44 -6.72 -0.82 9.40
N LYS A 45 -7.69 0.08 9.35
CA LYS A 45 -8.51 0.41 10.51
C LYS A 45 -9.24 -0.81 11.04
N ASN A 46 -9.88 -1.58 10.15
CA ASN A 46 -10.59 -2.79 10.55
C ASN A 46 -9.66 -3.80 11.25
N ARG A 47 -8.51 -4.08 10.66
CA ARG A 47 -7.56 -5.06 11.20
C ARG A 47 -6.94 -4.63 12.51
N PHE A 48 -6.61 -3.35 12.64
CA PHE A 48 -6.04 -2.81 13.87
C PHE A 48 -7.07 -2.82 15.00
N LEU A 49 -8.34 -2.47 14.72
CA LEU A 49 -9.42 -2.55 15.71
C LEU A 49 -9.62 -3.99 16.20
N LYS A 50 -9.56 -4.97 15.30
CA LYS A 50 -9.67 -6.39 15.68
C LYS A 50 -8.55 -6.86 16.59
N ARG A 51 -7.41 -6.17 16.58
CA ARG A 51 -6.24 -6.46 17.41
C ARG A 51 -6.15 -5.56 18.65
N ASN A 52 -7.18 -4.76 18.91
CA ASN A 52 -7.21 -3.78 20.00
C ASN A 52 -6.10 -2.72 19.87
N LEU A 53 -5.77 -2.34 18.65
CA LEU A 53 -4.72 -1.36 18.33
C LEU A 53 -5.32 -0.05 17.83
N GLN A 54 -6.40 0.45 18.47
CA GLN A 54 -7.08 1.68 18.09
C GLN A 54 -6.14 2.89 18.07
N LYS A 55 -5.35 3.02 19.13
CA LYS A 55 -4.43 4.15 19.27
C LYS A 55 -3.37 4.15 18.19
N GLU A 56 -2.80 3.00 17.91
CA GLU A 56 -1.79 2.81 16.88
C GLU A 56 -2.35 3.12 15.49
N ALA A 57 -3.61 2.72 15.22
CA ALA A 57 -4.27 3.04 13.95
C ALA A 57 -4.46 4.55 13.80
N GLU A 58 -4.91 5.25 14.83
CA GLU A 58 -5.11 6.70 14.82
C GLU A 58 -3.80 7.45 14.61
N GLU A 59 -2.75 7.04 15.30
CA GLU A 59 -1.42 7.63 15.17
C GLU A 59 -0.87 7.45 13.76
N LEU A 60 -1.02 6.26 13.19
CA LEU A 60 -0.52 5.94 11.87
C LEU A 60 -1.27 6.73 10.79
N ILE A 61 -2.59 6.77 10.86
CA ILE A 61 -3.41 7.54 9.92
C ILE A 61 -3.10 9.03 10.03
N SER A 62 -2.86 9.54 11.23
CA SER A 62 -2.45 10.93 11.43
C SER A 62 -1.13 11.23 10.71
N VAL A 63 -0.17 10.31 10.76
CA VAL A 63 1.08 10.47 10.01
C VAL A 63 0.79 10.50 8.51
N PHE A 64 -0.08 9.64 7.99
CA PHE A 64 -0.45 9.64 6.58
C PHE A 64 -1.04 10.98 6.14
N GLU A 65 -1.90 11.56 6.96
CA GLU A 65 -2.59 12.81 6.64
C GLU A 65 -1.69 14.04 6.72
N ASN A 66 -0.64 13.99 7.52
CA ASN A 66 0.20 15.15 7.82
C ASN A 66 1.60 15.12 7.20
N SER A 67 2.04 14.00 6.66
CA SER A 67 3.37 13.90 6.06
C SER A 67 3.37 14.39 4.62
N SER A 68 4.32 15.26 4.28
CA SER A 68 4.53 15.70 2.89
C SER A 68 5.13 14.59 2.00
N LYS A 69 5.56 13.48 2.59
CA LYS A 69 6.16 12.34 1.86
C LYS A 69 5.15 11.26 1.55
N ILE A 70 3.93 11.39 2.05
CA ILE A 70 2.86 10.41 1.88
C ILE A 70 1.70 11.05 1.14
N VAL A 71 1.21 10.38 0.10
CA VAL A 71 0.02 10.80 -0.63
C VAL A 71 -1.07 9.73 -0.45
N LEU A 72 -2.23 10.18 0.01
CA LEU A 72 -3.43 9.35 0.08
C LEU A 72 -4.12 9.45 -1.29
N VAL A 73 -4.26 8.33 -1.97
CA VAL A 73 -4.80 8.30 -3.34
C VAL A 73 -6.25 7.82 -3.30
N PRO A 74 -7.22 8.70 -3.59
CA PRO A 74 -8.62 8.33 -3.54
C PRO A 74 -8.99 7.39 -4.67
N LEU A 75 -9.96 6.50 -4.40
CA LEU A 75 -10.52 5.61 -5.41
C LEU A 75 -11.50 6.39 -6.28
N THR A 76 -11.00 6.94 -7.38
CA THR A 76 -11.80 7.65 -8.37
C THR A 76 -12.53 6.66 -9.29
N THR A 77 -13.49 7.16 -10.06
CA THR A 77 -14.19 6.34 -11.06
C THR A 77 -13.21 5.71 -12.06
N ASP A 78 -12.26 6.49 -12.57
CA ASP A 78 -11.28 5.97 -13.53
C ASP A 78 -10.39 4.91 -12.91
N LEU A 79 -9.91 5.14 -11.68
CA LEU A 79 -9.08 4.18 -10.97
C LEU A 79 -9.87 2.89 -10.68
N ALA A 80 -11.13 3.01 -10.30
CA ALA A 80 -12.00 1.86 -10.05
C ALA A 80 -12.18 0.99 -11.30
N LYS A 81 -12.39 1.62 -12.46
CA LYS A 81 -12.51 0.91 -13.74
C LYS A 81 -11.22 0.15 -14.08
N LYS A 82 -10.08 0.79 -13.93
CA LYS A 82 -8.77 0.16 -14.17
C LYS A 82 -8.51 -1.00 -13.22
N ALA A 83 -8.84 -0.82 -11.95
CA ALA A 83 -8.72 -1.89 -10.96
C ALA A 83 -9.59 -3.10 -11.32
N GLY A 84 -10.82 -2.87 -11.78
CA GLY A 84 -11.70 -3.94 -12.23
C GLY A 84 -11.11 -4.76 -13.36
N GLY A 85 -10.51 -4.09 -14.36
CA GLY A 85 -9.82 -4.75 -15.46
C GLY A 85 -8.62 -5.55 -15.01
N LEU A 86 -7.81 -5.01 -14.10
CA LEU A 86 -6.64 -5.69 -13.55
C LEU A 86 -7.03 -6.88 -12.68
N SER A 87 -8.09 -6.74 -11.88
CA SER A 87 -8.62 -7.84 -11.09
C SER A 87 -8.98 -9.04 -11.96
N TYR A 88 -9.64 -8.78 -13.09
CA TYR A 88 -9.98 -9.82 -14.06
C TYR A 88 -8.74 -10.44 -14.71
N THR A 89 -7.85 -9.58 -15.24
CA THR A 89 -6.67 -10.02 -15.99
C THR A 89 -5.70 -10.85 -15.12
N TYR A 90 -5.49 -10.42 -13.87
CA TYR A 90 -4.52 -11.05 -12.97
C TYR A 90 -5.15 -11.97 -11.94
N ASN A 91 -6.47 -12.14 -11.97
CA ASN A 91 -7.22 -12.99 -11.04
C ASN A 91 -6.86 -12.67 -9.58
N MET A 92 -6.92 -11.39 -9.23
CA MET A 92 -6.62 -10.90 -7.89
C MET A 92 -7.86 -10.30 -7.24
N THR A 93 -7.84 -10.17 -5.91
CA THR A 93 -8.95 -9.54 -5.19
C THR A 93 -9.12 -8.10 -5.64
N ASN A 94 -10.32 -7.55 -5.44
CA ASN A 94 -10.59 -6.16 -5.83
C ASN A 94 -9.71 -5.17 -5.06
N PHE A 95 -9.45 -5.42 -3.77
CA PHE A 95 -8.57 -4.56 -2.96
C PHE A 95 -7.14 -4.56 -3.49
N ASP A 96 -6.60 -5.74 -3.78
CA ASP A 96 -5.25 -5.86 -4.35
C ASP A 96 -5.17 -5.19 -5.72
N ALA A 97 -6.21 -5.33 -6.53
CA ALA A 97 -6.28 -4.69 -7.84
C ALA A 97 -6.28 -3.15 -7.73
N VAL A 98 -6.92 -2.58 -6.70
CA VAL A 98 -6.86 -1.14 -6.45
C VAL A 98 -5.45 -0.70 -6.09
N VAL A 99 -4.73 -1.48 -5.28
CA VAL A 99 -3.33 -1.21 -4.95
C VAL A 99 -2.48 -1.23 -6.22
N LEU A 100 -2.65 -2.25 -7.05
CA LEU A 100 -1.92 -2.39 -8.31
C LEU A 100 -2.22 -1.22 -9.26
N ALA A 101 -3.49 -0.89 -9.46
CA ALA A 101 -3.90 0.23 -10.31
C ALA A 101 -3.32 1.55 -9.80
N THR A 102 -3.31 1.76 -8.49
CA THR A 102 -2.73 2.95 -7.88
C THR A 102 -1.25 3.07 -8.19
N ALA A 103 -0.49 1.98 -8.03
CA ALA A 103 0.94 1.97 -8.32
C ALA A 103 1.23 2.33 -9.78
N ILE A 104 0.45 1.77 -10.71
CA ILE A 104 0.60 2.02 -12.13
C ILE A 104 0.26 3.48 -12.48
N GLU A 105 -0.90 3.97 -12.02
CA GLU A 105 -1.39 5.30 -12.40
C GLU A 105 -0.60 6.44 -11.77
N THR A 106 -0.11 6.26 -10.54
CA THR A 106 0.70 7.27 -9.86
C THR A 106 2.18 7.16 -10.22
N GLU A 107 2.58 6.08 -10.86
CA GLU A 107 3.98 5.74 -11.13
C GLU A 107 4.81 5.52 -9.86
N TYR A 108 4.16 5.25 -8.75
CA TYR A 108 4.80 4.79 -7.51
C TYR A 108 4.92 3.27 -7.57
N LYS A 109 5.77 2.79 -8.49
CA LYS A 109 5.76 1.40 -8.98
C LYS A 109 6.42 0.36 -8.08
N ASN A 110 7.09 0.78 -7.01
CA ASN A 110 7.64 -0.18 -6.04
C ASN A 110 6.55 -0.53 -5.03
N VAL A 111 5.92 -1.69 -5.19
CA VAL A 111 4.83 -2.12 -4.33
C VAL A 111 5.37 -2.84 -3.11
N LEU A 112 5.02 -2.34 -1.93
CA LEU A 112 5.37 -2.93 -0.64
C LEU A 112 4.31 -3.96 -0.28
N THR A 113 4.55 -5.19 -0.66
CA THR A 113 3.62 -6.31 -0.41
C THR A 113 4.37 -7.62 -0.27
N SER A 114 3.78 -8.56 0.47
CA SER A 114 4.22 -9.95 0.51
C SER A 114 3.20 -10.88 -0.14
N ASP A 115 2.13 -10.34 -0.72
CA ASP A 115 1.07 -11.12 -1.35
C ASP A 115 1.56 -11.65 -2.71
N PRO A 116 1.57 -12.98 -2.93
CA PRO A 116 2.02 -13.56 -4.19
C PRO A 116 1.15 -13.19 -5.40
N SER A 117 -0.06 -12.66 -5.21
CA SER A 117 -0.93 -12.24 -6.32
C SER A 117 -0.31 -11.15 -7.19
N PHE A 118 0.65 -10.38 -6.66
CA PHE A 118 1.35 -9.32 -7.40
C PHE A 118 2.50 -9.81 -8.28
N LEU A 119 2.92 -11.06 -8.12
CA LEU A 119 4.10 -11.60 -8.85
C LEU A 119 3.93 -11.54 -10.37
N LYS A 120 2.76 -11.86 -10.88
CA LYS A 120 2.51 -11.89 -12.32
C LYS A 120 2.61 -10.49 -12.94
N ALA A 121 2.06 -9.49 -12.28
CA ALA A 121 2.16 -8.09 -12.70
C ALA A 121 3.61 -7.62 -12.71
N SER A 122 4.39 -8.03 -11.71
CA SER A 122 5.83 -7.75 -11.64
C SER A 122 6.58 -8.41 -12.80
N LYS A 123 6.28 -9.67 -13.10
CA LYS A 123 6.89 -10.37 -14.24
C LYS A 123 6.57 -9.72 -15.59
N HIS A 124 5.41 -9.08 -15.71
CA HIS A 124 5.02 -8.34 -16.89
C HIS A 124 5.62 -6.93 -16.95
N GLY A 125 6.43 -6.55 -15.98
CA GLY A 125 7.10 -5.26 -15.95
C GLY A 125 6.23 -4.07 -15.54
N LEU A 126 5.01 -4.31 -15.01
CA LEU A 126 4.10 -3.23 -14.61
C LEU A 126 4.53 -2.56 -13.32
N ILE A 127 5.11 -3.31 -12.42
CA ILE A 127 5.53 -2.87 -11.08
C ILE A 127 6.83 -3.58 -10.68
N HIS A 128 7.43 -3.09 -9.60
CA HIS A 128 8.51 -3.77 -8.91
C HIS A 128 8.00 -4.16 -7.53
N LEU A 129 8.41 -5.32 -7.02
CA LEU A 129 8.03 -5.77 -5.68
C LEU A 129 9.17 -5.52 -4.71
N THR A 130 8.83 -4.93 -3.57
CA THR A 130 9.74 -4.82 -2.44
C THR A 130 9.12 -5.62 -1.30
N GLN A 131 9.79 -6.70 -0.94
CA GLN A 131 9.35 -7.58 0.13
C GLN A 131 9.95 -7.16 1.47
N PHE A 132 9.28 -7.55 2.53
CA PHE A 132 9.68 -7.16 3.88
C PHE A 132 9.48 -8.28 4.90
#